data_56b94d0d161954c632dac7f6212ff47b
#
_entry.id   56b94d0d161954c632dac7f6212ff47b
#
_cell.length_a   1.000
_cell.length_b   1.000
_cell.length_c   1.000
_cell.angle_alpha   90.00
_cell.angle_beta   90.00
_cell.angle_gamma   90.00
#
_symmetry.space_group_name_H-M   'P 1'
#
loop_
_entity.id
_entity.type
_entity.pdbx_description
1 polymer ?
#
loop_
_entity_poly.entity_id
_entity_poly.type
_entity_poly.pdbx_seq_one_letter_code
_entity_poly.pdbx_strand_id
1 'polypeptide(L)'
;MGTQDHRHGLHRIFQHGAWVISGVVALLMAASPATAQPAAPCGDYATCFAIGIRAYTYAYPLVMTGVTERVATNVPNSTTTQGRAPVNQFSNNGVPVPGPTDIVLPNVNTPYSVAWLDLRREPVILHLPDLGSRFFLMESMDAWTNVIANSPGTRTAAGPGDYAYVGPDWTGPLPAGLTQVFRFPTNTVFIAGRTYSTGSPADLAAVADIQSRYTLTPLHQYGTSYRPPSDVAFDPGLDTTAPYVQIDTMDAGTFFSTFAQQWQSNPPVPADAAAVAEFARIGLVPGSPFDITRLDPVTRQALTDAARAGNQLVDTAAKRTSPTITNWNMTLDLGSYGTRYLLRAATARGGYGANYFADAVYAGALSDVTGQTLSGARNYTLHFAKGAMPPADPRAFWSVTLYNVPGGTLFANPVGRGALGVPTVENHDPCFAPDGSLTFYIQAAQPDPSTQPGQFCNWLPAPPGNFALLLRMYWPEQSLLDGRWIPPAVLAAP
;
A
#
# COMPACT_ATOMS: atom_id res chain seq x y z
N MET A 1 -51.25 42.26 24.43
CA MET A 1 -51.36 42.23 25.90
C MET A 1 -50.06 41.78 26.40
N GLY A 2 -49.24 42.56 26.80
CA GLY A 2 -48.96 43.57 27.79
C GLY A 2 -47.59 43.15 28.37
N THR A 3 -46.53 43.84 28.00
CA THR A 3 -45.88 45.03 28.60
C THR A 3 -45.33 44.81 30.00
N GLN A 4 -44.09 45.00 30.22
CA GLN A 4 -43.29 46.08 30.82
C GLN A 4 -42.02 45.51 31.39
N ASP A 5 -40.83 45.89 31.00
CA ASP A 5 -40.08 47.13 31.16
C ASP A 5 -39.87 47.53 32.63
N HIS A 6 -38.64 47.59 33.08
CA HIS A 6 -38.12 48.66 33.92
C HIS A 6 -36.58 48.68 34.03
N ARG A 7 -36.06 49.81 33.62
CA ARG A 7 -34.70 50.34 33.78
C ARG A 7 -34.50 50.90 35.22
N HIS A 8 -33.26 51.15 35.54
CA HIS A 8 -32.51 52.15 36.33
C HIS A 8 -31.50 51.49 37.23
N GLY A 9 -30.31 51.99 37.45
CA GLY A 9 -29.69 53.28 37.15
C GLY A 9 -28.33 53.34 37.84
N LEU A 10 -27.50 54.20 37.34
CA LEU A 10 -26.14 54.58 37.73
C LEU A 10 -25.94 54.89 39.23
N HIS A 11 -24.71 54.57 39.76
CA HIS A 11 -23.90 55.60 40.39
C HIS A 11 -22.40 55.24 40.49
N ARG A 12 -21.58 56.21 40.10
CA ARG A 12 -20.13 56.29 40.26
C ARG A 12 -19.74 56.55 41.74
N ILE A 13 -18.61 56.01 42.17
CA ILE A 13 -17.66 56.71 43.11
C ILE A 13 -16.23 56.26 42.77
N PHE A 14 -15.39 57.24 42.48
CA PHE A 14 -13.94 57.17 42.42
C PHE A 14 -13.35 57.12 43.83
N GLN A 15 -12.34 56.30 44.07
CA GLN A 15 -11.23 56.65 44.95
C GLN A 15 -9.93 55.89 44.64
N HIS A 16 -8.85 56.60 44.74
CA HIS A 16 -7.46 56.27 44.43
C HIS A 16 -6.87 55.30 45.43
N GLY A 17 -6.02 54.39 44.98
CA GLY A 17 -5.21 53.53 45.86
C GLY A 17 -4.06 52.85 45.12
N ALA A 18 -2.92 53.31 45.38
CA ALA A 18 -1.53 52.94 45.12
C ALA A 18 -1.23 51.57 44.45
N TRP A 19 -0.40 51.64 43.40
CA TRP A 19 0.26 50.52 42.75
C TRP A 19 1.38 49.94 43.66
N VAL A 20 1.25 48.65 44.06
CA VAL A 20 2.35 47.84 44.55
C VAL A 20 2.70 46.87 43.43
N ILE A 21 3.83 47.11 42.80
CA ILE A 21 4.42 46.20 41.81
C ILE A 21 5.12 45.10 42.62
N SER A 22 4.46 43.94 42.77
CA SER A 22 5.11 42.67 43.18
C SER A 22 5.64 41.95 41.96
N GLY A 23 6.95 42.08 41.75
CA GLY A 23 7.64 41.31 40.71
C GLY A 23 7.63 39.82 41.06
N VAL A 24 6.85 39.05 40.32
CA VAL A 24 6.99 37.59 40.28
C VAL A 24 8.11 37.26 39.28
N VAL A 25 9.30 36.99 39.78
CA VAL A 25 10.38 36.38 39.02
C VAL A 25 9.96 34.93 38.78
N ALA A 26 9.40 34.62 37.59
CA ALA A 26 9.19 33.27 37.13
C ALA A 26 10.57 32.64 36.83
N LEU A 27 11.06 31.81 37.74
CA LEU A 27 12.19 30.92 37.48
C LEU A 27 11.74 29.91 36.40
N LEU A 28 12.09 30.16 35.13
CA LEU A 28 12.08 29.16 34.09
C LEU A 28 13.14 28.12 34.43
N MET A 29 12.74 27.11 35.17
CA MET A 29 13.53 25.87 35.24
C MET A 29 13.51 25.25 33.84
N ALA A 30 14.60 25.40 33.08
CA ALA A 30 14.88 24.61 31.92
C ALA A 30 14.91 23.14 32.36
N ALA A 31 13.87 22.39 32.06
CA ALA A 31 13.91 20.95 32.20
C ALA A 31 15.03 20.43 31.28
N SER A 32 16.15 20.08 31.88
CA SER A 32 17.18 19.32 31.17
C SER A 32 16.52 18.09 30.57
N PRO A 33 16.80 17.76 29.28
CA PRO A 33 16.29 16.53 28.71
C PRO A 33 16.78 15.39 29.63
N ALA A 34 15.84 14.66 30.22
CA ALA A 34 16.16 13.47 30.99
C ALA A 34 16.95 12.55 30.05
N THR A 35 18.24 12.36 30.35
CA THR A 35 19.02 11.33 29.65
C THR A 35 18.34 10.02 29.95
N ALA A 36 17.69 9.43 28.96
CA ALA A 36 17.04 8.14 29.10
C ALA A 36 18.06 7.15 29.63
N GLN A 37 17.81 6.62 30.81
CA GLN A 37 18.67 5.62 31.42
C GLN A 37 18.75 4.43 30.49
N PRO A 38 19.92 3.87 30.16
CA PRO A 38 20.04 2.72 29.27
C PRO A 38 19.10 1.60 29.75
N ALA A 39 18.30 1.06 28.85
CA ALA A 39 17.40 -0.04 29.17
C ALA A 39 18.20 -1.22 29.74
N ALA A 40 17.71 -1.81 30.83
CA ALA A 40 18.37 -2.99 31.40
C ALA A 40 18.42 -4.11 30.36
N PRO A 41 19.56 -4.81 30.19
CA PRO A 41 19.68 -5.93 29.26
C PRO A 41 18.58 -6.99 29.45
N CYS A 42 18.32 -7.78 28.45
CA CYS A 42 17.29 -8.83 28.50
C CYS A 42 17.54 -9.92 29.55
N GLY A 43 18.79 -10.12 29.98
CA GLY A 43 19.21 -10.87 31.17
C GLY A 43 19.36 -12.39 30.96
N ASP A 44 18.46 -13.04 30.24
CA ASP A 44 18.52 -14.48 29.97
C ASP A 44 18.13 -14.81 28.52
N TYR A 45 18.50 -16.01 28.06
CA TYR A 45 18.27 -16.46 26.69
C TYR A 45 16.79 -16.41 26.31
N ALA A 46 15.88 -16.90 27.16
CA ALA A 46 14.45 -17.01 26.81
C ALA A 46 13.82 -15.64 26.63
N THR A 47 14.15 -14.71 27.51
CA THR A 47 13.70 -13.31 27.42
C THR A 47 14.28 -12.62 26.18
N CYS A 48 15.60 -12.76 25.92
CA CYS A 48 16.24 -12.19 24.72
C CYS A 48 15.66 -12.77 23.43
N PHE A 49 15.42 -14.07 23.38
CA PHE A 49 14.81 -14.76 22.24
C PHE A 49 13.39 -14.26 21.95
N ALA A 50 12.57 -14.14 23.00
CA ALA A 50 11.20 -13.63 22.84
C ALA A 50 11.16 -12.17 22.36
N ILE A 51 12.04 -11.31 22.89
CA ILE A 51 12.19 -9.92 22.40
C ILE A 51 12.69 -9.93 20.95
N GLY A 52 13.66 -10.77 20.63
CA GLY A 52 14.23 -10.89 19.28
C GLY A 52 13.19 -11.27 18.21
N ILE A 53 12.26 -12.20 18.50
CA ILE A 53 11.15 -12.53 17.59
C ILE A 53 10.24 -11.33 17.36
N ARG A 54 9.88 -10.59 18.41
CA ARG A 54 9.06 -9.38 18.31
C ARG A 54 9.77 -8.30 17.52
N ALA A 55 11.07 -8.10 17.79
CA ALA A 55 11.90 -7.14 17.06
C ALA A 55 12.04 -7.50 15.58
N TYR A 56 12.24 -8.78 15.25
CA TYR A 56 12.27 -9.25 13.86
C TYR A 56 10.95 -8.95 13.14
N THR A 57 9.82 -9.32 13.76
CA THR A 57 8.48 -9.08 13.21
C THR A 57 8.19 -7.59 13.01
N TYR A 58 8.59 -6.75 13.98
CA TYR A 58 8.47 -5.31 13.90
C TYR A 58 9.33 -4.71 12.77
N ALA A 59 10.56 -5.16 12.65
CA ALA A 59 11.57 -4.68 11.72
C ALA A 59 11.29 -5.08 10.26
N TYR A 60 10.64 -6.23 10.06
CA TYR A 60 10.47 -6.86 8.74
C TYR A 60 9.92 -5.91 7.67
N PRO A 61 8.86 -5.10 7.90
CA PRO A 61 8.36 -4.17 6.88
C PRO A 61 9.38 -3.13 6.46
N LEU A 62 10.13 -2.58 7.41
CA LEU A 62 11.14 -1.56 7.12
C LEU A 62 12.35 -2.14 6.37
N VAL A 63 12.79 -3.35 6.71
CA VAL A 63 13.84 -4.07 5.95
C VAL A 63 13.35 -4.39 4.54
N MET A 64 12.09 -4.86 4.40
CA MET A 64 11.47 -5.13 3.10
C MET A 64 11.42 -3.86 2.24
N THR A 65 11.01 -2.74 2.81
CA THR A 65 10.98 -1.44 2.13
C THR A 65 12.37 -1.05 1.64
N GLY A 66 13.39 -1.10 2.49
CA GLY A 66 14.76 -0.73 2.12
C GLY A 66 15.37 -1.63 1.04
N VAL A 67 15.11 -2.95 1.07
CA VAL A 67 15.57 -3.88 0.03
C VAL A 67 14.81 -3.62 -1.28
N THR A 68 13.49 -3.42 -1.22
CA THR A 68 12.65 -3.17 -2.41
C THR A 68 13.01 -1.85 -3.06
N GLU A 69 13.16 -0.77 -2.27
CA GLU A 69 13.61 0.55 -2.76
C GLU A 69 14.94 0.41 -3.49
N ARG A 70 15.93 -0.23 -2.86
CA ARG A 70 17.27 -0.41 -3.43
C ARG A 70 17.23 -1.15 -4.78
N VAL A 71 16.45 -2.22 -4.89
CA VAL A 71 16.28 -2.97 -6.15
C VAL A 71 15.55 -2.15 -7.20
N ALA A 72 14.47 -1.47 -6.81
CA ALA A 72 13.62 -0.73 -7.73
C ALA A 72 14.25 0.57 -8.25
N THR A 73 15.13 1.19 -7.46
CA THR A 73 15.75 2.47 -7.84
C THR A 73 17.14 2.34 -8.44
N ASN A 74 17.73 1.14 -8.43
CA ASN A 74 19.06 0.89 -9.00
C ASN A 74 19.00 0.72 -10.52
N VAL A 75 18.56 1.75 -11.20
CA VAL A 75 18.48 1.83 -12.67
C VAL A 75 18.95 3.20 -13.16
N PRO A 76 19.60 3.29 -14.33
CA PRO A 76 20.08 4.58 -14.83
C PRO A 76 18.96 5.49 -15.31
N ASN A 77 17.85 4.92 -15.76
CA ASN A 77 16.68 5.63 -16.30
C ASN A 77 15.39 4.91 -15.88
N SER A 78 14.27 5.63 -15.89
CA SER A 78 12.96 5.06 -15.65
C SER A 78 12.59 4.00 -16.70
N THR A 79 12.02 2.88 -16.23
CA THR A 79 11.50 1.80 -17.10
C THR A 79 10.01 2.00 -17.36
N THR A 80 9.49 1.33 -18.40
CA THR A 80 8.06 1.36 -18.76
C THR A 80 7.34 0.03 -18.53
N THR A 81 8.02 -0.97 -18.00
CA THR A 81 7.48 -2.33 -17.86
C THR A 81 7.69 -2.97 -16.50
N GLN A 82 8.68 -2.54 -15.73
CA GLN A 82 9.10 -3.20 -14.49
C GLN A 82 8.83 -2.39 -13.21
N GLY A 83 8.27 -1.19 -13.32
CA GLY A 83 8.03 -0.33 -12.16
C GLY A 83 9.32 0.21 -11.52
N ARG A 84 10.43 0.29 -12.27
CA ARG A 84 11.74 0.75 -11.78
C ARG A 84 12.07 2.13 -12.30
N ALA A 85 12.51 3.01 -11.42
CA ALA A 85 12.95 4.37 -11.76
C ALA A 85 13.98 4.84 -10.73
N PRO A 86 14.89 5.77 -11.10
CA PRO A 86 15.70 6.47 -10.11
C PRO A 86 14.83 7.14 -9.05
N VAL A 87 15.37 7.37 -7.87
CA VAL A 87 14.68 8.04 -6.76
C VAL A 87 14.09 9.38 -7.23
N ASN A 88 12.89 9.72 -6.75
CA ASN A 88 12.12 10.92 -7.10
C ASN A 88 11.74 11.01 -8.59
N GLN A 89 11.59 9.86 -9.25
CA GLN A 89 11.12 9.77 -10.63
C GLN A 89 10.02 8.73 -10.77
N PHE A 90 9.08 8.95 -11.68
CA PHE A 90 8.08 7.95 -12.03
C PHE A 90 8.59 6.93 -13.04
N SER A 91 8.27 5.65 -12.78
CA SER A 91 8.15 4.62 -13.81
C SER A 91 6.69 4.53 -14.21
N ASN A 92 6.38 4.91 -15.45
CA ASN A 92 5.02 4.84 -15.99
C ASN A 92 4.88 3.58 -16.84
N ASN A 93 4.05 2.64 -16.39
CA ASN A 93 3.90 1.34 -17.01
C ASN A 93 2.52 1.22 -17.65
N GLY A 94 2.45 0.56 -18.79
CA GLY A 94 1.18 0.16 -19.41
C GLY A 94 0.47 -0.95 -18.63
N VAL A 95 -0.61 -1.50 -19.19
CA VAL A 95 -1.23 -2.70 -18.62
C VAL A 95 -0.28 -3.89 -18.74
N PRO A 96 -0.25 -4.77 -17.74
CA PRO A 96 0.55 -5.99 -17.80
C PRO A 96 0.07 -6.90 -18.94
N VAL A 97 1.03 -7.53 -19.59
CA VAL A 97 0.79 -8.56 -20.60
C VAL A 97 1.02 -9.96 -19.99
N PRO A 98 0.45 -11.04 -20.59
CA PRO A 98 0.77 -12.40 -20.18
C PRO A 98 2.27 -12.68 -20.21
N GLY A 99 2.79 -13.36 -19.20
CA GLY A 99 4.20 -13.74 -19.08
C GLY A 99 4.82 -13.41 -17.72
N PRO A 100 6.13 -13.63 -17.57
CA PRO A 100 6.86 -13.31 -16.34
C PRO A 100 6.78 -11.80 -16.04
N THR A 101 6.59 -11.47 -14.78
CA THR A 101 6.49 -10.09 -14.29
C THR A 101 7.02 -9.99 -12.86
N ASP A 102 7.62 -8.85 -12.51
CA ASP A 102 8.06 -8.54 -11.14
C ASP A 102 6.87 -8.18 -10.24
N ILE A 103 5.69 -7.90 -10.84
CA ILE A 103 4.47 -7.56 -10.11
C ILE A 103 3.64 -8.83 -9.91
N VAL A 104 3.40 -9.20 -8.67
CA VAL A 104 2.54 -10.36 -8.33
C VAL A 104 1.08 -10.00 -8.56
N LEU A 105 0.33 -10.87 -9.24
CA LEU A 105 -1.10 -10.71 -9.54
C LEU A 105 -1.40 -9.33 -10.17
N PRO A 106 -0.76 -9.00 -11.32
CA PRO A 106 -0.83 -7.66 -11.90
C PRO A 106 -2.26 -7.28 -12.29
N ASN A 107 -2.64 -6.01 -12.12
CA ASN A 107 -3.97 -5.51 -12.47
C ASN A 107 -4.00 -5.05 -13.93
N VAL A 108 -4.91 -5.61 -14.72
CA VAL A 108 -5.09 -5.25 -16.14
C VAL A 108 -5.97 -4.01 -16.36
N ASN A 109 -6.64 -3.52 -15.31
CA ASN A 109 -7.52 -2.36 -15.40
C ASN A 109 -6.83 -1.03 -15.12
N THR A 110 -5.62 -1.05 -14.54
CA THR A 110 -4.93 0.16 -14.11
C THR A 110 -3.48 0.13 -14.52
N PRO A 111 -3.06 0.85 -15.58
CA PRO A 111 -1.67 1.24 -15.77
C PRO A 111 -1.09 1.87 -14.50
N TYR A 112 0.16 1.53 -14.17
CA TYR A 112 0.81 1.97 -12.94
C TYR A 112 1.75 3.16 -13.18
N SER A 113 1.79 4.09 -12.22
CA SER A 113 2.83 5.11 -12.07
C SER A 113 3.50 4.91 -10.74
N VAL A 114 4.70 4.33 -10.74
CA VAL A 114 5.42 3.93 -9.53
C VAL A 114 6.58 4.88 -9.26
N ALA A 115 6.75 5.31 -8.02
CA ALA A 115 7.89 6.13 -7.61
C ALA A 115 8.33 5.84 -6.18
N TRP A 116 9.62 6.01 -5.94
CA TRP A 116 10.23 6.01 -4.61
C TRP A 116 10.74 7.42 -4.31
N LEU A 117 10.29 8.00 -3.20
CA LEU A 117 10.69 9.34 -2.79
C LEU A 117 11.68 9.26 -1.63
N ASP A 118 12.71 10.10 -1.73
CA ASP A 118 13.62 10.42 -0.63
C ASP A 118 13.35 11.86 -0.17
N LEU A 119 12.78 11.99 1.03
CA LEU A 119 12.39 13.27 1.63
C LEU A 119 13.41 13.80 2.65
N ARG A 120 14.58 13.15 2.79
CA ARG A 120 15.60 13.53 3.81
C ARG A 120 16.14 14.93 3.62
N ARG A 121 16.25 15.39 2.38
CA ARG A 121 16.84 16.70 2.07
C ARG A 121 15.81 17.79 1.97
N GLU A 122 14.68 17.49 1.34
CA GLU A 122 13.63 18.46 1.05
C GLU A 122 12.33 17.75 0.63
N PRO A 123 11.19 18.45 0.68
CA PRO A 123 9.94 17.99 0.10
C PRO A 123 10.03 17.73 -1.41
N VAL A 124 9.18 16.82 -1.88
CA VAL A 124 8.95 16.58 -3.29
C VAL A 124 7.52 17.01 -3.64
N ILE A 125 7.35 17.75 -4.72
CA ILE A 125 6.06 18.21 -5.20
C ILE A 125 5.57 17.26 -6.30
N LEU A 126 4.45 16.59 -6.04
CA LEU A 126 3.71 15.79 -7.02
C LEU A 126 2.76 16.72 -7.79
N HIS A 127 2.88 16.79 -9.09
CA HIS A 127 1.91 17.43 -9.97
C HIS A 127 0.94 16.40 -10.55
N LEU A 128 -0.36 16.69 -10.46
CA LEU A 128 -1.43 15.95 -11.10
C LEU A 128 -2.11 16.82 -12.16
N PRO A 129 -2.19 16.36 -13.43
CA PRO A 129 -2.99 17.02 -14.46
C PRO A 129 -4.49 16.85 -14.19
N ASP A 130 -5.32 17.51 -14.97
CA ASP A 130 -6.76 17.20 -15.00
C ASP A 130 -6.98 15.80 -15.61
N LEU A 131 -7.62 14.93 -14.86
CA LEU A 131 -8.00 13.57 -15.25
C LEU A 131 -9.48 13.46 -15.65
N GLY A 132 -10.25 14.55 -15.57
CA GLY A 132 -11.69 14.55 -15.80
C GLY A 132 -12.42 13.61 -14.82
N SER A 133 -13.28 12.76 -15.35
CA SER A 133 -14.03 11.77 -14.55
C SER A 133 -13.32 10.41 -14.42
N ARG A 134 -12.10 10.27 -14.94
CA ARG A 134 -11.35 9.01 -14.90
C ARG A 134 -10.97 8.66 -13.47
N PHE A 135 -11.24 7.43 -13.06
CA PHE A 135 -10.76 6.93 -11.76
C PHE A 135 -9.24 6.92 -11.72
N PHE A 136 -8.68 7.43 -10.64
CA PHE A 136 -7.25 7.31 -10.34
C PHE A 136 -7.01 7.24 -8.83
N LEU A 137 -5.82 6.78 -8.46
CA LEU A 137 -5.32 6.73 -7.10
C LEU A 137 -3.79 6.87 -7.12
N MET A 138 -3.25 7.87 -6.45
CA MET A 138 -1.81 8.02 -6.16
C MET A 138 -1.55 7.51 -4.76
N GLU A 139 -1.73 6.20 -4.56
CA GLU A 139 -1.55 5.58 -3.27
C GLU A 139 -0.14 5.76 -2.75
N SER A 140 -0.03 6.31 -1.56
CA SER A 140 1.24 6.71 -0.97
C SER A 140 1.44 6.02 0.36
N MET A 141 2.54 5.31 0.49
CA MET A 141 2.88 4.43 1.61
C MET A 141 4.16 4.88 2.30
N ASP A 142 4.17 4.91 3.62
CA ASP A 142 5.37 5.19 4.41
C ASP A 142 6.35 4.01 4.41
N ALA A 143 7.56 4.21 4.94
CA ALA A 143 8.57 3.15 5.00
C ALA A 143 8.16 1.95 5.88
N TRP A 144 7.21 2.12 6.78
CA TRP A 144 6.63 1.06 7.62
C TRP A 144 5.48 0.32 6.94
N THR A 145 5.23 0.60 5.66
CA THR A 145 4.16 0.04 4.83
C THR A 145 2.74 0.45 5.21
N ASN A 146 2.57 1.53 6.00
CA ASN A 146 1.25 2.11 6.17
C ASN A 146 0.93 3.06 5.02
N VAL A 147 -0.25 2.92 4.45
CA VAL A 147 -0.79 3.81 3.42
C VAL A 147 -1.43 5.02 4.11
N ILE A 148 -1.17 6.22 3.59
CA ILE A 148 -1.90 7.40 4.07
C ILE A 148 -3.35 7.35 3.58
N ALA A 149 -4.29 7.46 4.51
CA ALA A 149 -5.72 7.27 4.24
C ALA A 149 -6.32 8.29 3.25
N ASN A 150 -5.68 9.43 3.06
CA ASN A 150 -6.08 10.52 2.17
C ASN A 150 -5.15 10.68 0.97
N SER A 151 -4.49 9.61 0.51
CA SER A 151 -3.73 9.60 -0.75
C SER A 151 -4.53 10.27 -1.87
N PRO A 152 -3.89 11.08 -2.73
CA PRO A 152 -4.59 11.73 -3.83
C PRO A 152 -5.28 10.72 -4.73
N GLY A 153 -6.57 10.92 -4.99
CA GLY A 153 -7.36 10.00 -5.82
C GLY A 153 -8.82 10.41 -5.95
N THR A 154 -9.56 9.66 -6.74
CA THR A 154 -10.98 9.91 -6.99
C THR A 154 -11.80 9.85 -5.69
N ARG A 155 -11.51 8.90 -4.80
CA ARG A 155 -12.19 8.78 -3.51
C ARG A 155 -11.99 10.00 -2.62
N THR A 156 -10.81 10.59 -2.63
CA THR A 156 -10.47 11.77 -1.82
C THR A 156 -10.77 13.09 -2.51
N ALA A 157 -11.46 13.02 -3.66
CA ALA A 157 -11.80 14.17 -4.49
C ALA A 157 -10.58 15.03 -4.87
N ALA A 158 -9.42 14.41 -5.06
CA ALA A 158 -8.22 15.09 -5.50
C ALA A 158 -8.43 15.63 -6.93
N GLY A 159 -8.20 16.93 -7.11
CA GLY A 159 -8.24 17.60 -8.40
C GLY A 159 -6.88 17.77 -9.02
N PRO A 160 -6.79 18.44 -10.18
CA PRO A 160 -5.51 18.86 -10.75
C PRO A 160 -4.79 19.82 -9.82
N GLY A 161 -3.46 19.78 -9.82
CA GLY A 161 -2.64 20.70 -9.03
C GLY A 161 -1.40 20.05 -8.41
N ASP A 162 -0.83 20.76 -7.45
CA ASP A 162 0.47 20.45 -6.87
C ASP A 162 0.31 20.02 -5.40
N TYR A 163 0.87 18.89 -5.07
CA TYR A 163 0.77 18.23 -3.77
C TYR A 163 2.16 18.08 -3.15
N ALA A 164 2.39 18.66 -1.98
CA ALA A 164 3.69 18.54 -1.33
C ALA A 164 3.78 17.27 -0.47
N TYR A 165 4.81 16.48 -0.69
CA TYR A 165 5.21 15.32 0.12
C TYR A 165 6.36 15.76 1.02
N VAL A 166 6.16 15.77 2.32
CA VAL A 166 7.06 16.37 3.31
C VAL A 166 7.50 15.31 4.31
N GLY A 167 8.81 15.15 4.47
CA GLY A 167 9.40 14.24 5.46
C GLY A 167 9.26 14.77 6.90
N PRO A 168 9.54 13.91 7.91
CA PRO A 168 9.32 14.23 9.31
C PRO A 168 10.18 15.40 9.81
N ASP A 169 11.38 15.57 9.26
CA ASP A 169 12.37 16.53 9.75
C ASP A 169 12.29 17.91 9.08
N TRP A 170 11.42 18.07 8.07
CA TRP A 170 11.31 19.32 7.34
C TRP A 170 10.56 20.41 8.13
N THR A 171 11.25 21.50 8.40
CA THR A 171 10.71 22.69 9.08
C THR A 171 10.75 23.97 8.22
N GLY A 172 11.29 23.88 7.00
CA GLY A 172 11.38 25.01 6.09
C GLY A 172 10.02 25.45 5.53
N PRO A 173 9.97 26.61 4.85
CA PRO A 173 8.75 27.10 4.22
C PRO A 173 8.32 26.20 3.05
N LEU A 174 7.04 26.28 2.72
CA LEU A 174 6.44 25.64 1.54
C LEU A 174 5.87 26.74 0.64
N PRO A 175 5.80 26.53 -0.69
CA PRO A 175 5.21 27.47 -1.63
C PRO A 175 3.73 27.73 -1.33
N ALA A 176 3.28 28.93 -1.65
CA ALA A 176 1.86 29.24 -1.69
C ALA A 176 1.21 28.56 -2.92
N GLY A 177 -0.09 28.25 -2.82
CA GLY A 177 -0.86 27.71 -3.94
C GLY A 177 -0.80 26.19 -4.11
N LEU A 178 -0.15 25.47 -3.19
CA LEU A 178 -0.24 24.01 -3.15
C LEU A 178 -1.68 23.56 -2.88
N THR A 179 -2.12 22.52 -3.59
CA THR A 179 -3.45 21.94 -3.40
C THR A 179 -3.57 21.28 -2.02
N GLN A 180 -2.53 20.53 -1.61
CA GLN A 180 -2.46 19.88 -0.30
C GLN A 180 -1.02 19.58 0.11
N VAL A 181 -0.81 19.48 1.42
CA VAL A 181 0.48 19.08 2.02
C VAL A 181 0.30 17.77 2.78
N PHE A 182 1.07 16.76 2.40
CA PHE A 182 1.14 15.46 3.09
C PHE A 182 2.42 15.40 3.91
N ARG A 183 2.29 15.27 5.23
CA ARG A 183 3.43 15.07 6.14
C ARG A 183 3.54 13.59 6.46
N PHE A 184 4.64 12.99 6.03
CA PHE A 184 4.94 11.58 6.26
C PHE A 184 5.72 11.40 7.56
N PRO A 185 5.49 10.29 8.29
CA PRO A 185 6.28 9.95 9.46
C PRO A 185 7.67 9.42 9.11
N THR A 186 7.95 9.19 7.84
CA THR A 186 9.21 8.63 7.32
C THR A 186 9.75 9.45 6.16
N ASN A 187 11.05 9.35 5.92
CA ASN A 187 11.71 10.02 4.79
C ASN A 187 11.61 9.21 3.48
N THR A 188 11.47 7.90 3.57
CA THR A 188 11.18 7.06 2.39
C THR A 188 9.68 6.95 2.21
N VAL A 189 9.20 7.23 1.00
CA VAL A 189 7.80 7.09 0.59
C VAL A 189 7.73 6.32 -0.72
N PHE A 190 6.82 5.36 -0.78
CA PHE A 190 6.49 4.63 -2.00
C PHE A 190 5.16 5.11 -2.56
N ILE A 191 5.13 5.49 -3.84
CA ILE A 191 3.90 5.80 -4.56
C ILE A 191 3.58 4.66 -5.52
N ALA A 192 2.38 4.09 -5.39
CA ALA A 192 1.81 3.13 -6.33
C ALA A 192 0.60 3.76 -7.02
N GLY A 193 0.88 4.65 -7.97
CA GLY A 193 -0.14 5.34 -8.77
C GLY A 193 -0.89 4.36 -9.68
N ARG A 194 -2.21 4.52 -9.78
CA ARG A 194 -3.11 3.73 -10.62
C ARG A 194 -4.03 4.67 -11.38
N THR A 195 -4.07 4.52 -12.71
CA THR A 195 -4.98 5.27 -13.58
C THR A 195 -5.85 4.26 -14.33
N TYR A 196 -7.16 4.33 -14.19
CA TYR A 196 -8.08 3.37 -14.81
C TYR A 196 -7.98 3.41 -16.34
N SER A 197 -8.02 2.23 -16.96
CA SER A 197 -8.12 2.05 -18.41
C SER A 197 -9.12 0.97 -18.77
N THR A 198 -9.85 1.20 -19.85
CA THR A 198 -10.69 0.18 -20.48
C THR A 198 -9.88 -0.90 -21.20
N GLY A 199 -8.56 -0.69 -21.39
CA GLY A 199 -7.69 -1.62 -22.12
C GLY A 199 -7.70 -1.43 -23.64
N SER A 200 -8.59 -0.61 -24.20
CA SER A 200 -8.56 -0.34 -25.65
C SER A 200 -7.30 0.42 -26.05
N PRO A 201 -6.74 0.21 -27.26
CA PRO A 201 -5.54 0.91 -27.70
C PRO A 201 -5.65 2.45 -27.61
N ALA A 202 -6.81 3.00 -27.94
CA ALA A 202 -7.06 4.45 -27.85
C ALA A 202 -7.06 4.94 -26.40
N ASP A 203 -7.69 4.18 -25.50
CA ASP A 203 -7.75 4.54 -24.09
C ASP A 203 -6.40 4.35 -23.38
N LEU A 204 -5.64 3.31 -23.74
CA LEU A 204 -4.28 3.13 -23.26
C LEU A 204 -3.36 4.29 -23.69
N ALA A 205 -3.50 4.77 -24.91
CA ALA A 205 -2.77 5.96 -25.37
C ALA A 205 -3.16 7.22 -24.58
N ALA A 206 -4.46 7.40 -24.29
CA ALA A 206 -4.93 8.51 -23.46
C ALA A 206 -4.39 8.42 -22.02
N VAL A 207 -4.32 7.22 -21.44
CA VAL A 207 -3.73 7.01 -20.10
C VAL A 207 -2.22 7.28 -20.13
N ALA A 208 -1.51 6.84 -21.15
CA ALA A 208 -0.08 7.12 -21.32
C ALA A 208 0.20 8.63 -21.41
N ASP A 209 -0.66 9.38 -22.12
CA ASP A 209 -0.58 10.86 -22.16
C ASP A 209 -0.79 11.47 -20.76
N ILE A 210 -1.78 11.01 -19.99
CA ILE A 210 -1.99 11.44 -18.61
C ILE A 210 -0.76 11.13 -17.76
N GLN A 211 -0.24 9.90 -17.82
CA GLN A 211 0.94 9.47 -17.05
C GLN A 211 2.17 10.31 -17.38
N SER A 212 2.34 10.74 -18.63
CA SER A 212 3.46 11.59 -19.05
C SER A 212 3.44 12.98 -18.39
N ARG A 213 2.30 13.40 -17.89
CA ARG A 213 2.09 14.69 -17.20
C ARG A 213 2.15 14.58 -15.68
N TYR A 214 2.24 13.39 -15.11
CA TYR A 214 2.59 13.23 -13.70
C TYR A 214 4.05 13.59 -13.50
N THR A 215 4.33 14.57 -12.65
CA THR A 215 5.71 14.97 -12.36
C THR A 215 6.02 14.97 -10.89
N LEU A 216 7.28 14.71 -10.58
CA LEU A 216 7.85 14.80 -9.23
C LEU A 216 8.96 15.85 -9.29
N THR A 217 8.82 16.95 -8.56
CA THR A 217 9.75 18.06 -8.57
C THR A 217 10.28 18.30 -7.16
N PRO A 218 11.62 18.22 -6.94
CA PRO A 218 12.22 18.65 -5.68
C PRO A 218 11.87 20.10 -5.36
N LEU A 219 11.64 20.41 -4.09
CA LEU A 219 11.15 21.75 -3.69
C LEU A 219 12.02 22.90 -4.21
N HIS A 220 13.36 22.77 -4.19
CA HIS A 220 14.28 23.80 -4.66
C HIS A 220 14.18 24.07 -6.18
N GLN A 221 13.57 23.16 -6.94
CA GLN A 221 13.32 23.28 -8.38
C GLN A 221 11.87 23.66 -8.70
N TYR A 222 11.00 23.77 -7.69
CA TYR A 222 9.59 24.08 -7.91
C TYR A 222 9.43 25.48 -8.55
N GLY A 223 8.58 25.56 -9.58
CA GLY A 223 8.38 26.77 -10.36
C GLY A 223 9.43 27.01 -11.46
N THR A 224 10.36 26.07 -11.68
CA THR A 224 11.33 26.10 -12.79
C THR A 224 10.95 25.11 -13.89
N SER A 225 11.71 25.11 -15.00
CA SER A 225 11.61 24.10 -16.06
C SER A 225 12.39 22.82 -15.71
N TYR A 226 12.19 22.30 -14.50
CA TYR A 226 12.89 21.11 -14.01
C TYR A 226 12.62 19.88 -14.90
N ARG A 227 13.69 19.15 -15.17
CA ARG A 227 13.65 17.81 -15.79
C ARG A 227 14.41 16.85 -14.89
N PRO A 228 13.85 15.67 -14.61
CA PRO A 228 14.57 14.63 -13.86
C PRO A 228 15.89 14.27 -14.55
N PRO A 229 16.96 13.98 -13.80
CA PRO A 229 18.21 13.55 -14.38
C PRO A 229 18.05 12.20 -15.11
N SER A 230 18.75 12.06 -16.25
CA SER A 230 18.93 10.79 -16.98
C SER A 230 20.32 10.23 -16.71
N ASP A 231 20.51 8.97 -17.04
CA ASP A 231 21.77 8.25 -16.92
C ASP A 231 22.38 8.34 -15.52
N VAL A 232 21.49 8.17 -14.51
CA VAL A 232 21.87 8.20 -13.10
C VAL A 232 22.80 7.04 -12.79
N ALA A 233 23.82 7.29 -11.97
CA ALA A 233 24.73 6.23 -11.54
C ALA A 233 23.98 5.10 -10.82
N PHE A 234 24.27 3.86 -11.18
CA PHE A 234 23.70 2.65 -10.61
C PHE A 234 24.79 1.59 -10.41
N ASP A 235 24.51 0.60 -9.56
CA ASP A 235 25.40 -0.52 -9.31
C ASP A 235 24.97 -1.73 -10.16
N PRO A 236 25.70 -2.09 -11.22
CA PRO A 236 25.36 -3.25 -12.05
C PRO A 236 25.58 -4.60 -11.34
N GLY A 237 26.29 -4.61 -10.21
CA GLY A 237 26.53 -5.81 -9.39
C GLY A 237 25.49 -6.00 -8.29
N LEU A 238 24.50 -5.12 -8.15
CA LEU A 238 23.47 -5.24 -7.13
C LEU A 238 22.67 -6.53 -7.32
N ASP A 239 22.46 -7.26 -6.22
CA ASP A 239 21.51 -8.37 -6.21
C ASP A 239 20.07 -7.87 -6.47
N THR A 240 19.49 -8.29 -7.59
CA THR A 240 18.12 -7.96 -8.01
C THR A 240 17.14 -9.13 -7.78
N THR A 241 17.57 -10.17 -7.07
CA THR A 241 16.65 -11.23 -6.60
C THR A 241 15.48 -10.62 -5.84
N ALA A 242 14.32 -11.26 -5.92
CA ALA A 242 13.11 -10.77 -5.24
C ALA A 242 13.39 -10.41 -3.77
N PRO A 243 12.96 -9.24 -3.27
CA PRO A 243 13.33 -8.73 -1.94
C PRO A 243 13.09 -9.72 -0.79
N TYR A 244 11.96 -10.44 -0.81
CA TYR A 244 11.68 -11.43 0.24
C TYR A 244 12.68 -12.58 0.23
N VAL A 245 13.20 -12.98 -0.94
CA VAL A 245 14.23 -14.04 -1.06
C VAL A 245 15.56 -13.56 -0.49
N GLN A 246 15.95 -12.30 -0.77
CA GLN A 246 17.13 -11.69 -0.16
C GLN A 246 17.03 -11.70 1.37
N ILE A 247 15.86 -11.33 1.92
CA ILE A 247 15.64 -11.30 3.38
C ILE A 247 15.68 -12.70 3.98
N ASP A 248 15.13 -13.69 3.29
CA ASP A 248 15.16 -15.11 3.74
C ASP A 248 16.56 -15.66 3.90
N THR A 249 17.54 -15.11 3.17
CA THR A 249 18.96 -15.52 3.21
C THR A 249 19.81 -14.69 4.17
N MET A 250 19.25 -13.59 4.76
CA MET A 250 19.98 -12.77 5.72
C MET A 250 20.22 -13.52 7.03
N ASP A 251 21.45 -13.47 7.53
CA ASP A 251 21.71 -13.81 8.93
C ASP A 251 21.19 -12.72 9.87
N ALA A 252 21.15 -13.01 11.17
CA ALA A 252 20.64 -12.10 12.18
C ALA A 252 21.41 -10.77 12.22
N GLY A 253 22.75 -10.82 12.05
CA GLY A 253 23.60 -9.62 12.03
C GLY A 253 23.23 -8.70 10.86
N THR A 254 23.14 -9.27 9.67
CA THR A 254 22.76 -8.56 8.45
C THR A 254 21.34 -7.99 8.54
N PHE A 255 20.35 -8.79 8.99
CA PHE A 255 18.99 -8.35 9.11
C PHE A 255 18.84 -7.17 10.08
N PHE A 256 19.35 -7.30 11.33
CA PHE A 256 19.19 -6.25 12.33
C PHE A 256 20.07 -5.02 12.06
N SER A 257 21.23 -5.16 11.41
CA SER A 257 22.02 -4.00 10.99
C SER A 257 21.35 -3.25 9.83
N THR A 258 20.75 -3.96 8.87
CA THR A 258 19.94 -3.36 7.80
C THR A 258 18.73 -2.63 8.38
N PHE A 259 18.04 -3.23 9.34
CA PHE A 259 16.96 -2.58 10.07
C PHE A 259 17.43 -1.29 10.75
N ALA A 260 18.50 -1.36 11.53
CA ALA A 260 19.04 -0.19 12.25
C ALA A 260 19.46 0.93 11.30
N GLN A 261 20.02 0.61 10.13
CA GLN A 261 20.35 1.58 9.10
C GLN A 261 19.11 2.28 8.53
N GLN A 262 18.08 1.52 8.17
CA GLN A 262 16.81 2.08 7.68
C GLN A 262 16.10 2.92 8.76
N TRP A 263 16.21 2.50 10.01
CA TRP A 263 15.58 3.18 11.15
C TRP A 263 16.16 4.56 11.42
N GLN A 264 17.40 4.85 11.00
CA GLN A 264 18.01 6.18 11.14
C GLN A 264 17.26 7.27 10.37
N SER A 265 16.77 6.96 9.18
CA SER A 265 16.05 7.92 8.32
C SER A 265 14.52 7.76 8.38
N ASN A 266 14.03 6.68 8.98
CA ASN A 266 12.60 6.36 9.03
C ASN A 266 12.19 6.11 10.48
N PRO A 267 11.99 7.14 11.30
CA PRO A 267 11.75 7.00 12.73
C PRO A 267 10.48 6.22 13.05
N PRO A 268 10.39 5.60 14.24
CA PRO A 268 9.17 4.95 14.70
C PRO A 268 8.10 6.00 15.01
N VAL A 269 6.83 5.61 14.89
CA VAL A 269 5.73 6.46 15.33
C VAL A 269 5.57 6.42 16.87
N PRO A 270 4.98 7.44 17.51
CA PRO A 270 4.80 7.47 18.97
C PRO A 270 4.08 6.26 19.56
N ALA A 271 3.16 5.65 18.81
CA ALA A 271 2.43 4.44 19.20
C ALA A 271 3.35 3.22 19.43
N ASP A 272 4.55 3.22 18.84
CA ASP A 272 5.52 2.13 18.94
C ASP A 272 6.45 2.25 20.17
N ALA A 273 6.31 3.30 20.99
CA ALA A 273 7.24 3.61 22.09
C ALA A 273 7.50 2.43 23.02
N ALA A 274 6.46 1.64 23.35
CA ALA A 274 6.61 0.47 24.24
C ALA A 274 7.46 -0.63 23.57
N ALA A 275 7.27 -0.90 22.28
CA ALA A 275 8.05 -1.87 21.51
C ALA A 275 9.50 -1.41 21.38
N VAL A 276 9.71 -0.12 21.06
CA VAL A 276 11.04 0.49 20.95
C VAL A 276 11.82 0.39 22.28
N ALA A 277 11.17 0.68 23.42
CA ALA A 277 11.78 0.52 24.73
C ALA A 277 12.17 -0.93 25.04
N GLU A 278 11.37 -1.89 24.60
CA GLU A 278 11.69 -3.32 24.73
C GLU A 278 12.91 -3.71 23.88
N PHE A 279 12.98 -3.24 22.62
CA PHE A 279 14.06 -3.56 21.69
C PHE A 279 15.41 -2.96 22.12
N ALA A 280 15.40 -1.86 22.85
CA ALA A 280 16.62 -1.30 23.45
C ALA A 280 17.34 -2.29 24.38
N ARG A 281 16.61 -3.24 24.99
CA ARG A 281 17.16 -4.29 25.86
C ARG A 281 18.01 -5.33 25.13
N ILE A 282 17.88 -5.41 23.81
CA ILE A 282 18.68 -6.28 22.93
C ILE A 282 19.62 -5.46 22.03
N GLY A 283 19.85 -4.18 22.35
CA GLY A 283 20.79 -3.31 21.65
C GLY A 283 20.23 -2.62 20.41
N LEU A 284 18.93 -2.74 20.11
CA LEU A 284 18.28 -2.04 18.99
C LEU A 284 17.72 -0.71 19.47
N VAL A 285 18.39 0.39 19.11
CA VAL A 285 18.04 1.75 19.53
C VAL A 285 17.89 2.64 18.29
N PRO A 286 16.78 3.41 18.16
CA PRO A 286 16.59 4.32 17.04
C PRO A 286 17.77 5.28 16.86
N GLY A 287 18.19 5.50 15.61
CA GLY A 287 19.30 6.39 15.29
C GLY A 287 20.70 5.85 15.60
N SER A 288 20.81 4.66 16.21
CA SER A 288 22.09 4.04 16.53
C SER A 288 22.42 2.88 15.59
N PRO A 289 23.68 2.70 15.19
CA PRO A 289 24.09 1.51 14.43
C PRO A 289 23.99 0.26 15.31
N PHE A 290 23.65 -0.87 14.70
CA PHE A 290 23.60 -2.16 15.37
C PHE A 290 24.73 -3.08 14.89
N ASP A 291 25.39 -3.71 15.84
CA ASP A 291 26.43 -4.72 15.58
C ASP A 291 26.25 -5.90 16.55
N ILE A 292 25.77 -7.02 16.02
CA ILE A 292 25.50 -8.23 16.78
C ILE A 292 26.76 -8.78 17.50
N THR A 293 27.95 -8.49 16.97
CA THR A 293 29.22 -8.98 17.54
C THR A 293 29.58 -8.32 18.87
N ARG A 294 28.99 -7.14 19.15
CA ARG A 294 29.19 -6.39 20.40
C ARG A 294 28.29 -6.86 21.55
N LEU A 295 27.31 -7.71 21.24
CA LEU A 295 26.43 -8.28 22.27
C LEU A 295 27.13 -9.39 23.05
N ASP A 296 26.70 -9.59 24.29
CA ASP A 296 27.13 -10.75 25.05
C ASP A 296 26.72 -12.08 24.34
N PRO A 297 27.40 -13.18 24.64
CA PRO A 297 27.17 -14.45 23.93
C PRO A 297 25.73 -14.97 24.03
N VAL A 298 25.04 -14.76 25.16
CA VAL A 298 23.66 -15.23 25.38
C VAL A 298 22.70 -14.45 24.50
N THR A 299 22.79 -13.13 24.54
CA THR A 299 21.95 -12.23 23.70
C THR A 299 22.20 -12.47 22.22
N ARG A 300 23.46 -12.62 21.81
CA ARG A 300 23.84 -12.92 20.42
C ARG A 300 23.23 -14.21 19.93
N GLN A 301 23.36 -15.31 20.70
CA GLN A 301 22.76 -16.59 20.34
C GLN A 301 21.24 -16.52 20.27
N ALA A 302 20.62 -15.87 21.25
CA ALA A 302 19.18 -15.68 21.29
C ALA A 302 18.65 -14.92 20.06
N LEU A 303 19.33 -13.85 19.62
CA LEU A 303 18.95 -13.10 18.42
C LEU A 303 19.18 -13.87 17.13
N THR A 304 20.24 -14.70 17.07
CA THR A 304 20.50 -15.59 15.90
C THR A 304 19.34 -16.57 15.72
N ASP A 305 18.89 -17.18 16.81
CA ASP A 305 17.77 -18.12 16.76
C ASP A 305 16.42 -17.41 16.57
N ALA A 306 16.25 -16.22 17.17
CA ALA A 306 15.06 -15.40 17.03
C ALA A 306 14.84 -14.90 15.59
N ALA A 307 15.92 -14.55 14.86
CA ALA A 307 15.79 -14.12 13.46
C ALA A 307 15.23 -15.26 12.59
N ARG A 308 15.71 -16.49 12.79
CA ARG A 308 15.19 -17.68 12.08
C ARG A 308 13.72 -17.95 12.43
N ALA A 309 13.39 -17.93 13.73
CA ALA A 309 12.03 -18.17 14.20
C ALA A 309 11.08 -17.05 13.76
N GLY A 310 11.52 -15.78 13.79
CA GLY A 310 10.78 -14.62 13.32
C GLY A 310 10.49 -14.67 11.81
N ASN A 311 11.47 -15.07 11.00
CA ASN A 311 11.27 -15.27 9.57
C ASN A 311 10.22 -16.34 9.29
N GLN A 312 10.31 -17.51 9.96
CA GLN A 312 9.31 -18.57 9.85
C GLN A 312 7.92 -18.11 10.27
N LEU A 313 7.82 -17.30 11.35
CA LEU A 313 6.56 -16.74 11.82
C LEU A 313 5.93 -15.82 10.77
N VAL A 314 6.71 -14.89 10.20
CA VAL A 314 6.25 -13.96 9.17
C VAL A 314 5.87 -14.71 7.89
N ASP A 315 6.67 -15.68 7.44
CA ASP A 315 6.37 -16.51 6.28
C ASP A 315 5.07 -17.31 6.47
N THR A 316 4.90 -17.94 7.62
CA THR A 316 3.67 -18.68 7.97
C THR A 316 2.46 -17.75 8.00
N ALA A 317 2.60 -16.55 8.58
CA ALA A 317 1.53 -15.59 8.64
C ALA A 317 1.15 -15.04 7.25
N ALA A 318 2.14 -14.81 6.38
CA ALA A 318 1.91 -14.36 4.99
C ALA A 318 1.20 -15.41 4.12
N LYS A 319 1.44 -16.70 4.41
CA LYS A 319 0.78 -17.83 3.73
C LYS A 319 -0.58 -18.18 4.32
N ARG A 320 -0.89 -17.70 5.53
CA ARG A 320 -2.23 -17.88 6.09
C ARG A 320 -3.21 -17.14 5.21
N THR A 321 -4.16 -17.88 4.70
CA THR A 321 -5.27 -17.31 3.95
C THR A 321 -6.06 -16.38 4.87
N SER A 322 -6.43 -15.23 4.35
CA SER A 322 -7.41 -14.33 4.95
C SER A 322 -8.67 -15.12 5.37
N PRO A 323 -9.50 -14.58 6.25
CA PRO A 323 -10.78 -15.22 6.55
C PRO A 323 -11.49 -15.64 5.28
N THR A 324 -11.92 -16.91 5.22
CA THR A 324 -12.63 -17.45 4.06
C THR A 324 -14.11 -17.14 4.22
N ILE A 325 -14.66 -16.43 3.25
CA ILE A 325 -16.09 -16.14 3.16
C ILE A 325 -16.58 -16.81 1.87
N THR A 326 -17.52 -17.76 2.00
CA THR A 326 -17.86 -18.69 0.93
C THR A 326 -16.64 -19.52 0.51
N ASN A 327 -16.01 -19.23 -0.64
CA ASN A 327 -14.71 -19.79 -1.06
C ASN A 327 -13.67 -18.69 -1.35
N TRP A 328 -13.91 -17.46 -0.90
CA TRP A 328 -13.04 -16.32 -1.12
C TRP A 328 -12.25 -15.97 0.14
N ASN A 329 -10.98 -15.74 -0.01
CA ASN A 329 -10.10 -15.22 1.03
C ASN A 329 -10.06 -13.71 0.91
N MET A 330 -10.50 -12.98 1.92
CA MET A 330 -10.62 -11.53 1.91
C MET A 330 -10.21 -10.92 3.24
N THR A 331 -9.40 -9.84 3.20
CA THR A 331 -9.03 -9.05 4.37
C THR A 331 -9.51 -7.62 4.15
N LEU A 332 -10.23 -7.08 5.14
CA LEU A 332 -10.93 -5.80 5.04
C LEU A 332 -10.20 -4.64 5.72
N ASP A 333 -9.00 -4.85 6.26
CA ASP A 333 -8.31 -3.88 7.12
C ASP A 333 -6.82 -3.72 6.79
N LEU A 334 -6.45 -3.90 5.52
CA LEU A 334 -5.09 -3.69 5.03
C LEU A 334 -4.76 -2.20 4.85
N GLY A 335 -3.48 -1.90 4.73
CA GLY A 335 -2.95 -0.56 4.48
C GLY A 335 -2.84 0.34 5.71
N SER A 336 -3.46 -0.05 6.85
CA SER A 336 -3.34 0.68 8.12
C SER A 336 -3.26 -0.32 9.28
N TYR A 337 -2.09 -0.50 9.82
CA TYR A 337 -1.82 -1.64 10.71
C TYR A 337 -1.76 -1.26 12.19
N GLY A 338 -1.44 0.00 12.53
CA GLY A 338 -1.20 0.41 13.92
C GLY A 338 -0.13 -0.47 14.56
N THR A 339 -0.43 -1.05 15.72
CA THR A 339 0.46 -1.96 16.46
C THR A 339 0.28 -3.44 16.09
N ARG A 340 -0.46 -3.76 15.02
CA ARG A 340 -0.62 -5.14 14.51
C ARG A 340 0.60 -5.57 13.71
N TYR A 341 1.76 -5.64 14.37
CA TYR A 341 3.06 -5.81 13.75
C TYR A 341 3.18 -7.07 12.89
N LEU A 342 2.59 -8.20 13.35
CA LEU A 342 2.61 -9.44 12.57
C LEU A 342 1.78 -9.34 11.28
N LEU A 343 0.62 -8.71 11.32
CA LEU A 343 -0.18 -8.47 10.10
C LEU A 343 0.59 -7.56 9.12
N ARG A 344 1.21 -6.49 9.63
CA ARG A 344 2.02 -5.58 8.83
C ARG A 344 3.21 -6.32 8.17
N ALA A 345 3.93 -7.14 8.93
CA ALA A 345 5.05 -7.95 8.41
C ALA A 345 4.60 -8.99 7.38
N ALA A 346 3.51 -9.70 7.66
CA ALA A 346 2.93 -10.68 6.76
C ALA A 346 2.47 -10.05 5.44
N THR A 347 1.84 -8.88 5.50
CA THR A 347 1.42 -8.13 4.31
C THR A 347 2.63 -7.60 3.55
N ALA A 348 3.64 -7.07 4.23
CA ALA A 348 4.88 -6.64 3.59
C ALA A 348 5.58 -7.78 2.82
N ARG A 349 5.51 -9.03 3.34
CA ARG A 349 6.08 -10.21 2.68
C ARG A 349 5.23 -10.72 1.53
N GLY A 350 3.94 -10.86 1.72
CA GLY A 350 3.03 -11.56 0.79
C GLY A 350 2.28 -10.65 -0.18
N GLY A 351 2.22 -9.34 0.08
CA GLY A 351 1.45 -8.36 -0.69
C GLY A 351 1.97 -6.94 -0.49
N TYR A 352 3.27 -6.73 -0.74
CA TYR A 352 3.89 -5.41 -0.63
C TYR A 352 3.14 -4.38 -1.48
N GLY A 353 2.84 -3.21 -0.92
CA GLY A 353 2.02 -2.19 -1.58
C GLY A 353 0.52 -2.50 -1.56
N ALA A 354 0.05 -3.31 -0.59
CA ALA A 354 -1.38 -3.55 -0.37
C ALA A 354 -2.11 -2.23 -0.12
N ASN A 355 -3.24 -2.06 -0.80
CA ASN A 355 -4.04 -0.84 -0.75
C ASN A 355 -4.61 -0.57 0.65
N TYR A 356 -4.85 0.71 0.92
CA TYR A 356 -5.72 1.11 2.01
C TYR A 356 -7.14 0.56 1.77
N PHE A 357 -7.72 -0.07 2.78
CA PHE A 357 -8.98 -0.81 2.64
C PHE A 357 -10.15 0.02 2.08
N ALA A 358 -10.16 1.35 2.33
CA ALA A 358 -11.18 2.23 1.77
C ALA A 358 -10.93 2.59 0.29
N ASP A 359 -9.71 2.36 -0.22
CA ASP A 359 -9.37 2.58 -1.64
C ASP A 359 -9.60 1.34 -2.48
N ALA A 360 -9.27 0.13 -1.94
CA ALA A 360 -9.54 -1.12 -2.63
C ALA A 360 -9.57 -2.31 -1.67
N VAL A 361 -10.46 -3.26 -1.95
CA VAL A 361 -10.53 -4.57 -1.29
C VAL A 361 -10.39 -5.65 -2.34
N TYR A 362 -9.65 -6.70 -1.99
CA TYR A 362 -9.38 -7.85 -2.84
C TYR A 362 -9.89 -9.14 -2.19
N ALA A 363 -10.62 -9.94 -2.98
CA ALA A 363 -11.02 -11.28 -2.58
C ALA A 363 -10.40 -12.29 -3.57
N GLY A 364 -9.60 -13.23 -3.05
CA GLY A 364 -8.94 -14.27 -3.82
C GLY A 364 -9.62 -15.62 -3.67
N ALA A 365 -9.80 -16.38 -4.76
CA ALA A 365 -10.30 -17.74 -4.73
C ALA A 365 -9.32 -18.70 -5.42
N LEU A 366 -8.92 -19.76 -4.69
CA LEU A 366 -8.09 -20.86 -5.19
C LEU A 366 -8.88 -22.16 -5.32
N SER A 367 -10.09 -22.21 -4.78
CA SER A 367 -10.98 -23.37 -4.78
C SER A 367 -12.41 -22.96 -5.08
N ASP A 368 -13.22 -23.90 -5.49
CA ASP A 368 -14.67 -23.76 -5.57
C ASP A 368 -15.31 -23.87 -4.16
N VAL A 369 -16.63 -23.72 -4.10
CA VAL A 369 -17.38 -23.78 -2.83
C VAL A 369 -17.27 -25.14 -2.11
N THR A 370 -16.88 -26.21 -2.82
CA THR A 370 -16.68 -27.55 -2.23
C THR A 370 -15.25 -27.74 -1.69
N GLY A 371 -14.37 -26.73 -1.85
CA GLY A 371 -12.96 -26.78 -1.47
C GLY A 371 -12.05 -27.42 -2.52
N GLN A 372 -12.57 -27.76 -3.69
CA GLN A 372 -11.74 -28.32 -4.76
C GLN A 372 -10.99 -27.20 -5.50
N THR A 373 -9.68 -27.39 -5.70
CA THR A 373 -8.83 -26.45 -6.42
C THR A 373 -9.40 -26.10 -7.79
N LEU A 374 -9.40 -24.81 -8.12
CA LEU A 374 -9.82 -24.32 -9.44
C LEU A 374 -8.84 -24.81 -10.50
N SER A 375 -9.36 -25.45 -11.57
CA SER A 375 -8.59 -26.01 -12.64
C SER A 375 -9.36 -25.95 -13.96
N GLY A 376 -8.68 -25.65 -15.05
CA GLY A 376 -9.29 -25.62 -16.39
C GLY A 376 -9.76 -26.97 -16.94
N ALA A 377 -9.54 -28.06 -16.19
CA ALA A 377 -10.18 -29.36 -16.46
C ALA A 377 -11.66 -29.37 -16.12
N ARG A 378 -12.20 -28.32 -15.51
CA ARG A 378 -13.62 -28.17 -15.13
C ARG A 378 -14.13 -26.80 -15.51
N ASN A 379 -15.42 -26.69 -15.66
CA ASN A 379 -16.14 -25.45 -15.88
C ASN A 379 -16.64 -24.88 -14.56
N TYR A 380 -16.75 -23.56 -14.47
CA TYR A 380 -17.28 -22.89 -13.28
C TYR A 380 -18.19 -21.73 -13.67
N THR A 381 -19.08 -21.38 -12.76
CA THR A 381 -19.88 -20.15 -12.84
C THR A 381 -19.65 -19.30 -11.60
N LEU A 382 -19.66 -17.98 -11.82
CA LEU A 382 -19.73 -16.97 -10.76
C LEU A 382 -20.95 -16.09 -11.07
N HIS A 383 -21.98 -16.22 -10.23
CA HIS A 383 -23.28 -15.58 -10.45
C HIS A 383 -23.54 -14.45 -9.45
N PHE A 384 -23.79 -13.25 -9.99
CA PHE A 384 -24.22 -12.09 -9.22
C PHE A 384 -25.72 -11.88 -9.46
N ALA A 385 -26.53 -12.04 -8.43
CA ALA A 385 -27.96 -11.75 -8.51
C ALA A 385 -28.22 -10.25 -8.75
N LYS A 386 -29.41 -9.93 -9.26
CA LYS A 386 -29.84 -8.54 -9.39
C LYS A 386 -29.71 -7.80 -8.06
N GLY A 387 -29.04 -6.63 -8.08
CA GLY A 387 -28.82 -5.82 -6.89
C GLY A 387 -27.77 -6.37 -5.90
N ALA A 388 -27.05 -7.45 -6.25
CA ALA A 388 -25.98 -8.03 -5.46
C ALA A 388 -24.62 -7.96 -6.17
N MET A 389 -24.46 -7.00 -7.08
CA MET A 389 -23.17 -6.73 -7.74
C MET A 389 -22.11 -6.34 -6.70
N PRO A 390 -20.82 -6.55 -7.00
CA PRO A 390 -19.74 -6.08 -6.15
C PRO A 390 -19.88 -4.59 -5.83
N PRO A 391 -19.92 -4.20 -4.53
CA PRO A 391 -20.24 -2.83 -4.11
C PRO A 391 -19.02 -1.92 -4.22
N ALA A 392 -18.73 -1.46 -5.43
CA ALA A 392 -17.78 -0.40 -5.72
C ALA A 392 -18.54 0.90 -6.05
N ASP A 393 -18.02 2.05 -5.61
CA ASP A 393 -18.60 3.35 -5.99
C ASP A 393 -18.73 3.46 -7.51
N PRO A 394 -19.82 3.99 -8.07
CA PRO A 394 -20.00 4.14 -9.52
C PRO A 394 -18.92 4.96 -10.24
N ARG A 395 -18.15 5.77 -9.50
CA ARG A 395 -16.98 6.52 -10.01
C ARG A 395 -15.69 5.71 -10.03
N ALA A 396 -15.74 4.49 -9.51
CA ALA A 396 -14.65 3.52 -9.50
C ALA A 396 -15.04 2.29 -10.33
N PHE A 397 -14.51 1.11 -9.99
CA PHE A 397 -14.76 -0.11 -10.74
C PHE A 397 -14.54 -1.36 -9.89
N TRP A 398 -15.04 -2.47 -10.40
CA TRP A 398 -14.70 -3.80 -9.89
C TRP A 398 -14.38 -4.75 -11.06
N SER A 399 -13.57 -5.77 -10.82
CA SER A 399 -13.24 -6.78 -11.82
C SER A 399 -12.87 -8.12 -11.20
N VAL A 400 -13.11 -9.20 -11.94
CA VAL A 400 -12.57 -10.53 -11.66
C VAL A 400 -11.47 -10.82 -12.66
N THR A 401 -10.25 -11.03 -12.19
CA THR A 401 -9.09 -11.39 -13.01
C THR A 401 -8.68 -12.82 -12.75
N LEU A 402 -8.24 -13.52 -13.78
CA LEU A 402 -7.78 -14.90 -13.71
C LEU A 402 -6.25 -14.97 -13.84
N TYR A 403 -5.61 -15.79 -12.99
CA TYR A 403 -4.17 -16.00 -12.98
C TYR A 403 -3.78 -17.46 -12.97
N ASN A 404 -2.68 -17.78 -13.65
CA ASN A 404 -2.05 -19.10 -13.58
C ASN A 404 -1.54 -19.40 -12.16
N VAL A 405 -1.67 -20.66 -11.73
CA VAL A 405 -1.09 -21.18 -10.49
C VAL A 405 -0.24 -22.41 -10.80
N PRO A 406 1.02 -22.48 -10.30
CA PRO A 406 1.73 -21.43 -9.56
C PRO A 406 2.19 -20.27 -10.45
N GLY A 407 2.59 -19.15 -9.86
CA GLY A 407 3.24 -18.03 -10.53
C GLY A 407 2.48 -16.72 -10.52
N GLY A 408 1.14 -16.73 -10.38
CA GLY A 408 0.35 -15.50 -10.31
C GLY A 408 0.41 -14.63 -11.58
N THR A 409 0.70 -15.24 -12.74
CA THR A 409 0.82 -14.57 -14.03
C THR A 409 -0.50 -14.59 -14.79
N LEU A 410 -0.72 -13.61 -15.68
CA LEU A 410 -1.87 -13.58 -16.56
C LEU A 410 -1.81 -14.76 -17.54
N PHE A 411 -2.97 -15.32 -17.84
CA PHE A 411 -3.12 -16.38 -18.84
C PHE A 411 -3.26 -15.79 -20.26
N ALA A 412 -2.34 -16.17 -21.15
CA ALA A 412 -2.46 -15.86 -22.59
C ALA A 412 -3.57 -16.69 -23.21
N ASN A 413 -4.58 -16.06 -23.79
CA ASN A 413 -5.74 -16.72 -24.37
C ASN A 413 -6.13 -16.13 -25.73
N PRO A 414 -6.91 -16.86 -26.56
CA PRO A 414 -7.20 -16.46 -27.94
C PRO A 414 -7.94 -15.11 -28.09
N VAL A 415 -8.67 -14.68 -27.06
CA VAL A 415 -9.44 -13.42 -27.09
C VAL A 415 -8.77 -12.30 -26.32
N GLY A 416 -7.56 -12.52 -25.78
CA GLY A 416 -6.82 -11.52 -24.98
C GLY A 416 -7.49 -11.13 -23.66
N ARG A 417 -8.51 -11.86 -23.22
CA ARG A 417 -9.34 -11.51 -22.07
C ARG A 417 -8.78 -12.09 -20.79
N GLY A 418 -8.15 -11.25 -19.96
CA GLY A 418 -7.62 -11.64 -18.64
C GLY A 418 -8.56 -11.33 -17.48
N ALA A 419 -9.58 -10.48 -17.70
CA ALA A 419 -10.52 -10.06 -16.67
C ALA A 419 -11.91 -9.76 -17.24
N LEU A 420 -12.91 -9.78 -16.36
CA LEU A 420 -14.27 -9.27 -16.61
C LEU A 420 -14.66 -8.33 -15.47
N GLY A 421 -15.36 -7.24 -15.75
CA GLY A 421 -15.72 -6.25 -14.72
C GLY A 421 -16.65 -5.14 -15.20
N VAL A 422 -16.94 -4.18 -14.31
CA VAL A 422 -17.79 -3.02 -14.55
C VAL A 422 -17.14 -1.76 -13.96
N PRO A 423 -16.98 -0.66 -14.71
CA PRO A 423 -17.12 -0.57 -16.15
C PRO A 423 -16.10 -1.47 -16.86
N THR A 424 -16.27 -1.66 -18.12
CA THR A 424 -15.64 -2.73 -18.88
C THR A 424 -14.13 -2.66 -19.01
N VAL A 425 -13.54 -3.87 -19.12
CA VAL A 425 -12.22 -4.10 -19.71
C VAL A 425 -12.40 -4.31 -21.21
N GLU A 426 -11.52 -3.74 -22.03
CA GLU A 426 -11.45 -3.97 -23.47
C GLU A 426 -12.70 -3.56 -24.28
N ASN A 427 -13.43 -2.51 -23.85
CA ASN A 427 -14.68 -2.05 -24.48
C ASN A 427 -15.76 -3.13 -24.57
N HIS A 428 -15.74 -4.10 -23.69
CA HIS A 428 -16.66 -5.21 -23.70
C HIS A 428 -17.53 -5.20 -22.44
N ASP A 429 -18.74 -4.59 -22.57
CA ASP A 429 -19.70 -4.57 -21.47
C ASP A 429 -20.15 -6.00 -21.13
N PRO A 430 -20.18 -6.38 -19.85
CA PRO A 430 -20.76 -7.65 -19.46
C PRO A 430 -22.22 -7.73 -19.92
N CYS A 431 -22.60 -8.89 -20.42
CA CYS A 431 -23.97 -9.13 -20.85
C CYS A 431 -24.84 -9.51 -19.66
N PHE A 432 -25.62 -8.55 -19.17
CA PHE A 432 -26.60 -8.80 -18.12
C PHE A 432 -27.77 -9.63 -18.66
N ALA A 433 -28.28 -10.54 -17.84
CA ALA A 433 -29.51 -11.24 -18.10
C ALA A 433 -30.73 -10.28 -18.08
N PRO A 434 -31.87 -10.62 -18.69
CA PRO A 434 -33.06 -9.76 -18.72
C PRO A 434 -33.59 -9.39 -17.31
N ASP A 435 -33.33 -10.22 -16.29
CA ASP A 435 -33.67 -9.95 -14.89
C ASP A 435 -32.69 -9.01 -14.20
N GLY A 436 -31.59 -8.62 -14.85
CA GLY A 436 -30.55 -7.77 -14.32
C GLY A 436 -29.47 -8.52 -13.49
N SER A 437 -29.47 -9.85 -13.51
CA SER A 437 -28.37 -10.66 -12.96
C SER A 437 -27.19 -10.73 -13.94
N LEU A 438 -26.02 -11.15 -13.44
CA LEU A 438 -24.79 -11.31 -14.22
C LEU A 438 -24.11 -12.64 -13.86
N THR A 439 -23.81 -13.45 -14.88
CA THR A 439 -23.08 -14.71 -14.69
C THR A 439 -21.80 -14.70 -15.52
N PHE A 440 -20.66 -14.92 -14.86
CA PHE A 440 -19.38 -15.19 -15.54
C PHE A 440 -19.21 -16.70 -15.70
N TYR A 441 -18.77 -17.10 -16.88
CA TYR A 441 -18.48 -18.48 -17.28
C TYR A 441 -16.97 -18.67 -17.35
N ILE A 442 -16.41 -19.44 -16.44
CA ILE A 442 -14.97 -19.62 -16.29
C ILE A 442 -14.65 -21.05 -16.75
N GLN A 443 -14.11 -21.17 -17.95
CA GLN A 443 -13.87 -22.47 -18.61
C GLN A 443 -12.80 -22.37 -19.69
N ALA A 444 -12.13 -23.50 -19.99
CA ALA A 444 -11.10 -23.56 -21.03
C ALA A 444 -11.72 -23.55 -22.44
N ALA A 445 -12.84 -24.27 -22.63
CA ALA A 445 -13.52 -24.33 -23.91
C ALA A 445 -14.26 -23.00 -24.19
N GLN A 446 -14.04 -22.46 -25.39
CA GLN A 446 -14.75 -21.25 -25.84
C GLN A 446 -16.22 -21.57 -26.09
N PRO A 447 -17.18 -20.84 -25.49
CA PRO A 447 -18.58 -20.91 -25.88
C PRO A 447 -18.75 -20.48 -27.33
N ASP A 448 -19.63 -21.13 -28.05
CA ASP A 448 -19.94 -20.76 -29.47
C ASP A 448 -20.68 -19.41 -29.48
N PRO A 449 -20.11 -18.35 -30.06
CA PRO A 449 -20.72 -17.03 -30.08
C PRO A 449 -22.04 -16.98 -30.86
N SER A 450 -22.28 -17.94 -31.77
CA SER A 450 -23.51 -18.00 -32.60
C SER A 450 -24.68 -18.66 -31.88
N THR A 451 -24.40 -19.68 -31.04
CA THR A 451 -25.42 -20.46 -30.31
C THR A 451 -25.50 -20.11 -28.82
N GLN A 452 -24.42 -19.56 -28.26
CA GLN A 452 -24.28 -19.22 -26.85
C GLN A 452 -23.77 -17.78 -26.65
N PRO A 453 -24.35 -16.75 -27.30
CA PRO A 453 -23.79 -15.39 -27.30
C PRO A 453 -23.65 -14.79 -25.90
N GLY A 454 -24.58 -15.05 -25.00
CA GLY A 454 -24.52 -14.56 -23.61
C GLY A 454 -23.40 -15.22 -22.79
N GLN A 455 -23.12 -16.50 -23.03
CA GLN A 455 -22.00 -17.18 -22.36
C GLN A 455 -20.66 -16.68 -22.94
N PHE A 456 -20.55 -16.53 -24.26
CA PHE A 456 -19.34 -15.99 -24.90
C PHE A 456 -19.05 -14.57 -24.46
N CYS A 457 -20.08 -13.73 -24.30
CA CYS A 457 -19.96 -12.38 -23.79
C CYS A 457 -19.32 -12.36 -22.39
N ASN A 458 -19.75 -13.23 -21.49
CA ASN A 458 -19.31 -13.30 -20.11
C ASN A 458 -18.30 -14.44 -19.86
N TRP A 459 -17.63 -14.93 -20.90
CA TRP A 459 -16.64 -15.98 -20.80
C TRP A 459 -15.29 -15.42 -20.33
N LEU A 460 -14.75 -15.97 -19.23
CA LEU A 460 -13.40 -15.76 -18.75
C LEU A 460 -12.58 -17.02 -19.05
N PRO A 461 -11.68 -16.99 -20.05
CA PRO A 461 -10.89 -18.14 -20.46
C PRO A 461 -10.02 -18.70 -19.33
N ALA A 462 -10.15 -20.00 -19.03
CA ALA A 462 -9.32 -20.69 -18.04
C ALA A 462 -8.14 -21.41 -18.71
N PRO A 463 -6.92 -21.43 -18.08
CA PRO A 463 -5.79 -22.21 -18.55
C PRO A 463 -6.08 -23.72 -18.38
N PRO A 464 -5.35 -24.61 -19.08
CA PRO A 464 -5.51 -26.06 -18.87
C PRO A 464 -5.17 -26.52 -17.46
N GLY A 465 -4.28 -25.78 -16.75
CA GLY A 465 -3.81 -26.09 -15.41
C GLY A 465 -4.66 -25.46 -14.30
N ASN A 466 -4.08 -25.39 -13.11
CA ASN A 466 -4.70 -24.71 -11.97
C ASN A 466 -4.66 -23.20 -12.14
N PHE A 467 -5.68 -22.52 -11.60
CA PHE A 467 -5.78 -21.07 -11.65
C PHE A 467 -6.33 -20.49 -10.35
N ALA A 468 -6.18 -19.19 -10.21
CA ALA A 468 -6.77 -18.38 -9.16
C ALA A 468 -7.69 -17.30 -9.77
N LEU A 469 -8.71 -16.93 -9.05
CA LEU A 469 -9.52 -15.74 -9.35
C LEU A 469 -9.21 -14.67 -8.31
N LEU A 470 -9.17 -13.42 -8.76
CA LEU A 470 -9.05 -12.26 -7.88
C LEU A 470 -10.15 -11.26 -8.22
N LEU A 471 -11.12 -11.13 -7.32
CA LEU A 471 -12.15 -10.09 -7.38
C LEU A 471 -11.58 -8.84 -6.71
N ARG A 472 -11.50 -7.74 -7.47
CA ARG A 472 -11.07 -6.43 -7.03
C ARG A 472 -12.25 -5.48 -6.97
N MET A 473 -12.39 -4.75 -5.88
CA MET A 473 -13.41 -3.72 -5.67
C MET A 473 -12.72 -2.43 -5.27
N TYR A 474 -12.65 -1.48 -6.20
CA TYR A 474 -12.05 -0.17 -5.97
C TYR A 474 -13.10 0.80 -5.43
N TRP A 475 -12.68 1.62 -4.44
CA TRP A 475 -13.55 2.48 -3.65
C TRP A 475 -14.79 1.71 -3.17
N PRO A 476 -14.57 0.72 -2.30
CA PRO A 476 -15.64 -0.15 -1.85
C PRO A 476 -16.66 0.63 -1.03
N GLU A 477 -17.94 0.28 -1.23
CA GLU A 477 -19.01 0.82 -0.42
C GLU A 477 -19.01 0.24 1.01
N GLN A 478 -19.69 0.94 1.92
CA GLN A 478 -19.76 0.53 3.32
C GLN A 478 -20.36 -0.87 3.52
N SER A 479 -21.23 -1.32 2.63
CA SER A 479 -21.82 -2.66 2.67
C SER A 479 -20.80 -3.79 2.59
N LEU A 480 -19.68 -3.57 1.87
CA LEU A 480 -18.54 -4.49 1.86
C LEU A 480 -17.71 -4.38 3.14
N LEU A 481 -17.37 -3.15 3.53
CA LEU A 481 -16.45 -2.90 4.65
C LEU A 481 -17.01 -3.36 6.01
N ASP A 482 -18.33 -3.39 6.18
CA ASP A 482 -19.00 -3.89 7.38
C ASP A 482 -19.46 -5.37 7.27
N GLY A 483 -19.09 -6.03 6.16
CA GLY A 483 -19.36 -7.47 5.95
C GLY A 483 -20.82 -7.81 5.62
N ARG A 484 -21.69 -6.82 5.32
CA ARG A 484 -23.07 -7.07 4.89
C ARG A 484 -23.15 -7.65 3.50
N TRP A 485 -22.24 -7.24 2.60
CA TRP A 485 -22.10 -7.88 1.30
C TRP A 485 -20.99 -8.94 1.35
N ILE A 486 -21.26 -10.09 0.80
CA ILE A 486 -20.30 -11.20 0.67
C ILE A 486 -20.19 -11.62 -0.80
N PRO A 487 -18.99 -11.99 -1.29
CA PRO A 487 -18.84 -12.48 -2.64
C PRO A 487 -19.64 -13.76 -2.87
N PRO A 488 -20.33 -13.91 -4.01
CA PRO A 488 -21.00 -15.16 -4.36
C PRO A 488 -19.99 -16.29 -4.53
N ALA A 489 -20.44 -17.52 -4.29
CA ALA A 489 -19.60 -18.71 -4.41
C ALA A 489 -19.22 -18.97 -5.87
N VAL A 490 -17.99 -19.45 -6.09
CA VAL A 490 -17.58 -20.06 -7.36
C VAL A 490 -18.11 -21.49 -7.37
N LEU A 491 -19.01 -21.79 -8.31
CA LEU A 491 -19.67 -23.07 -8.42
C LEU A 491 -19.12 -23.87 -9.61
N ALA A 492 -18.85 -25.17 -9.42
CA ALA A 492 -18.59 -26.05 -10.55
C ALA A 492 -19.84 -26.13 -11.43
N ALA A 493 -19.65 -26.03 -12.76
CA ALA A 493 -20.69 -26.17 -13.75
C ALA A 493 -20.54 -27.50 -14.48
N PRO A 494 -21.64 -28.05 -15.02
CA PRO A 494 -21.60 -29.28 -15.81
C PRO A 494 -20.64 -29.23 -17.01
#